data_9cbf6c995fac1e7fba5ff1807145bd1d
#
_entry.id   9cbf6c995fac1e7fba5ff1807145bd1d
#
_cell.length_a   1.000
_cell.length_b   1.000
_cell.length_c   1.000
_cell.angle_alpha   90.00
_cell.angle_beta   90.00
_cell.angle_gamma   90.00
#
_symmetry.space_group_name_H-M   'P 1'
#
loop_
_entity.id
_entity.type
_entity.pdbx_description
1 polymer ?
#
loop_
_entity_poly.entity_id
_entity_poly.type
_entity_poly.pdbx_seq_one_letter_code
_entity_poly.pdbx_strand_id
1 'polypeptide(L)'
;MPPICLHLGIAEEAIERLPHPVIDGNRGSYYLGSTAPDIRFFVGAGREETHFLPLDSEEGKSGIKLMFQAHPELMEDADLNAATKSFVAGYLSHLVTDEAWIYQIYRPFFGKSSAVSGNPMANLLDRVLQFELDRSERLNNKKMSVIRTELNGSADDVTVSFINPSNLKRWSEFVFMATTRKPNWEDFRHFAEKYLIWMRHIAPEEQETFFASFDIRREQVLKMVPQEQLQAFRRQSIVNSVKAAKEYLE
;
A
#
# COMPACT_ATOMS: atom_id res chain seq x y z
N MET A 1 -5.84 3.54 -2.20
CA MET A 1 -5.02 2.41 -1.73
C MET A 1 -4.08 2.93 -0.68
N PRO A 2 -3.82 2.15 0.37
CA PRO A 2 -2.98 2.56 1.47
C PRO A 2 -1.62 3.10 1.00
N PRO A 3 -1.07 4.14 1.62
CA PRO A 3 0.25 4.66 1.28
C PRO A 3 1.38 3.80 1.86
N ILE A 4 2.60 4.09 1.45
CA ILE A 4 3.80 3.30 1.72
C ILE A 4 3.99 2.97 3.20
N CYS A 5 3.95 3.97 4.09
CA CYS A 5 4.24 3.72 5.50
C CYS A 5 3.10 2.98 6.22
N LEU A 6 1.86 3.06 5.73
CA LEU A 6 0.77 2.23 6.23
C LEU A 6 0.97 0.76 5.86
N HIS A 7 1.40 0.47 4.61
CA HIS A 7 1.78 -0.89 4.22
C HIS A 7 2.95 -1.42 5.05
N LEU A 8 3.99 -0.62 5.25
CA LEU A 8 5.14 -0.98 6.09
C LEU A 8 4.73 -1.26 7.54
N GLY A 9 3.83 -0.44 8.11
CA GLY A 9 3.34 -0.63 9.46
C GLY A 9 2.52 -1.92 9.65
N ILE A 10 1.70 -2.28 8.65
CA ILE A 10 0.95 -3.54 8.62
C ILE A 10 1.91 -4.73 8.42
N ALA A 11 2.88 -4.59 7.52
CA ALA A 11 3.90 -5.61 7.25
C ALA A 11 4.72 -5.93 8.51
N GLU A 12 5.15 -4.92 9.26
CA GLU A 12 5.85 -5.12 10.54
C GLU A 12 5.02 -5.92 11.54
N GLU A 13 3.76 -5.55 11.74
CA GLU A 13 2.86 -6.28 12.64
C GLU A 13 2.52 -7.70 12.17
N ALA A 14 2.56 -7.94 10.85
CA ALA A 14 2.41 -9.29 10.29
C ALA A 14 3.63 -10.16 10.57
N ILE A 15 4.85 -9.63 10.37
CA ILE A 15 6.11 -10.34 10.65
C ILE A 15 6.19 -10.73 12.14
N GLU A 16 5.84 -9.83 13.05
CA GLU A 16 5.83 -10.12 14.49
C GLU A 16 4.93 -11.31 14.86
N ARG A 17 3.93 -11.63 14.04
CA ARG A 17 2.99 -12.73 14.24
C ARG A 17 3.31 -13.99 13.43
N LEU A 18 4.28 -13.91 12.53
CA LEU A 18 4.71 -15.02 11.67
C LEU A 18 6.24 -15.20 11.77
N PRO A 19 6.76 -15.76 12.85
CA PRO A 19 8.17 -16.14 12.92
C PRO A 19 8.44 -17.22 11.86
N HIS A 20 9.25 -16.89 10.86
CA HIS A 20 9.62 -17.80 9.78
C HIS A 20 11.06 -17.54 9.34
N PRO A 21 11.94 -18.57 9.24
CA PRO A 21 13.37 -18.37 8.97
C PRO A 21 13.66 -17.55 7.70
N VAL A 22 12.87 -17.75 6.64
CA VAL A 22 13.01 -17.01 5.38
C VAL A 22 12.76 -15.52 5.60
N ILE A 23 11.70 -15.16 6.35
CA ILE A 23 11.36 -13.76 6.64
C ILE A 23 12.35 -13.18 7.64
N ASP A 24 12.63 -13.89 8.74
CA ASP A 24 13.49 -13.40 9.83
C ASP A 24 14.91 -13.08 9.33
N GLY A 25 15.42 -13.85 8.39
CA GLY A 25 16.72 -13.58 7.74
C GLY A 25 16.65 -12.52 6.62
N ASN A 26 15.45 -12.09 6.17
CA ASN A 26 15.29 -11.22 5.01
C ASN A 26 14.12 -10.22 5.20
N ARG A 27 14.01 -9.61 6.38
CA ARG A 27 12.92 -8.68 6.73
C ARG A 27 12.84 -7.49 5.78
N GLY A 28 14.00 -6.96 5.37
CA GLY A 28 14.08 -5.87 4.42
C GLY A 28 13.43 -6.19 3.08
N SER A 29 13.64 -7.40 2.57
CA SER A 29 12.99 -7.86 1.33
C SER A 29 11.48 -8.00 1.50
N TYR A 30 10.99 -8.45 2.67
CA TYR A 30 9.56 -8.47 2.96
C TYR A 30 8.96 -7.06 2.96
N TYR A 31 9.59 -6.08 3.64
CA TYR A 31 9.13 -4.69 3.62
C TYR A 31 9.15 -4.10 2.21
N LEU A 32 10.21 -4.35 1.45
CA LEU A 32 10.27 -3.90 0.07
C LEU A 32 9.14 -4.50 -0.76
N GLY A 33 8.88 -5.80 -0.62
CA GLY A 33 7.77 -6.51 -1.25
C GLY A 33 6.42 -5.89 -0.88
N SER A 34 6.20 -5.57 0.40
CA SER A 34 4.93 -4.99 0.88
C SER A 34 4.61 -3.61 0.30
N THR A 35 5.53 -3.00 -0.43
CA THR A 35 5.34 -1.72 -1.13
C THR A 35 5.52 -1.82 -2.64
N ALA A 36 6.09 -2.92 -3.12
CA ALA A 36 6.52 -3.06 -4.52
C ALA A 36 5.41 -2.97 -5.57
N PRO A 37 4.14 -3.39 -5.34
CA PRO A 37 3.07 -3.14 -6.31
C PRO A 37 2.88 -1.67 -6.69
N ASP A 38 3.20 -0.74 -5.80
CA ASP A 38 3.10 0.69 -6.08
C ASP A 38 4.28 1.27 -6.90
N ILE A 39 5.28 0.47 -7.26
CA ILE A 39 6.36 0.84 -8.20
C ILE A 39 5.81 1.33 -9.55
N ARG A 40 4.58 0.92 -9.89
CA ARG A 40 3.88 1.36 -11.09
C ARG A 40 3.89 2.87 -11.31
N PHE A 41 3.90 3.66 -10.23
CA PHE A 41 3.99 5.12 -10.31
C PHE A 41 5.35 5.62 -10.84
N PHE A 42 6.40 4.81 -10.70
CA PHE A 42 7.73 5.12 -11.23
C PHE A 42 7.91 4.69 -12.69
N VAL A 43 7.26 3.58 -13.04
CA VAL A 43 7.46 2.97 -14.37
C VAL A 43 6.34 3.28 -15.34
N GLY A 44 5.30 3.97 -14.89
CA GLY A 44 4.13 4.31 -15.72
C GLY A 44 3.26 3.10 -16.08
N ALA A 45 3.35 2.01 -15.30
CA ALA A 45 2.57 0.80 -15.52
C ALA A 45 1.11 0.96 -15.05
N GLY A 46 0.20 0.21 -15.68
CA GLY A 46 -1.17 0.07 -15.25
C GLY A 46 -1.28 -0.64 -13.89
N ARG A 47 -2.42 -0.46 -13.21
CA ARG A 47 -2.67 -1.14 -11.95
C ARG A 47 -2.66 -2.66 -12.12
N GLU A 48 -3.26 -3.17 -13.17
CA GLU A 48 -3.40 -4.61 -13.41
C GLU A 48 -2.05 -5.31 -13.63
N GLU A 49 -1.04 -4.59 -14.10
CA GLU A 49 0.31 -5.12 -14.29
C GLU A 49 1.07 -5.40 -12.98
N THR A 50 0.65 -4.76 -11.88
CA THR A 50 1.34 -4.89 -10.57
C THR A 50 0.43 -5.35 -9.45
N HIS A 51 -0.85 -5.08 -9.50
CA HIS A 51 -1.82 -5.51 -8.49
C HIS A 51 -2.66 -6.68 -8.98
N PHE A 52 -2.58 -7.03 -10.27
CA PHE A 52 -3.25 -8.16 -10.91
C PHE A 52 -4.79 -8.14 -10.80
N LEU A 53 -5.36 -7.15 -10.14
CA LEU A 53 -6.79 -7.03 -9.91
C LEU A 53 -7.29 -5.61 -10.21
N PRO A 54 -8.29 -5.43 -11.11
CA PRO A 54 -8.97 -4.17 -11.33
C PRO A 54 -9.68 -3.65 -10.07
N LEU A 55 -9.80 -2.31 -9.94
CA LEU A 55 -10.46 -1.67 -8.79
C LEU A 55 -11.96 -1.99 -8.66
N ASP A 56 -12.62 -2.23 -9.81
CA ASP A 56 -14.04 -2.55 -9.91
C ASP A 56 -14.33 -4.05 -9.92
N SER A 57 -13.32 -4.87 -9.66
CA SER A 57 -13.45 -6.33 -9.58
C SER A 57 -14.55 -6.74 -8.61
N GLU A 58 -15.29 -7.78 -8.97
CA GLU A 58 -16.27 -8.39 -8.07
C GLU A 58 -15.61 -8.91 -6.79
N GLU A 59 -16.36 -8.91 -5.70
CA GLU A 59 -15.92 -9.49 -4.44
C GLU A 59 -15.66 -10.98 -4.60
N GLY A 60 -14.57 -11.47 -3.99
CA GLY A 60 -14.14 -12.87 -4.08
C GLY A 60 -13.10 -13.17 -5.15
N LYS A 61 -12.76 -12.22 -6.04
CA LYS A 61 -11.54 -12.32 -6.87
C LYS A 61 -10.32 -12.00 -6.03
N SER A 62 -9.21 -12.69 -6.27
CA SER A 62 -7.95 -12.52 -5.53
C SER A 62 -6.81 -12.11 -6.45
N GLY A 63 -6.18 -11.00 -6.15
CA GLY A 63 -4.96 -10.55 -6.82
C GLY A 63 -3.82 -11.55 -6.70
N ILE A 64 -3.73 -12.25 -5.57
CA ILE A 64 -2.75 -13.34 -5.34
C ILE A 64 -2.91 -14.45 -6.39
N LYS A 65 -4.15 -14.93 -6.57
CA LYS A 65 -4.41 -16.00 -7.54
C LYS A 65 -4.05 -15.57 -8.95
N LEU A 66 -4.40 -14.34 -9.33
CA LEU A 66 -4.10 -13.80 -10.66
C LEU A 66 -2.59 -13.55 -10.83
N MET A 67 -1.88 -13.13 -9.77
CA MET A 67 -0.43 -12.99 -9.79
C MET A 67 0.26 -14.32 -10.09
N PHE A 68 -0.10 -15.40 -9.39
CA PHE A 68 0.49 -16.71 -9.63
C PHE A 68 0.06 -17.35 -10.96
N GLN A 69 -1.10 -16.99 -11.49
CA GLN A 69 -1.49 -17.38 -12.86
C GLN A 69 -0.62 -16.70 -13.92
N ALA A 70 -0.27 -15.42 -13.70
CA ALA A 70 0.60 -14.65 -14.59
C ALA A 70 2.08 -15.01 -14.43
N HIS A 71 2.49 -15.42 -13.24
CA HIS A 71 3.88 -15.69 -12.84
C HIS A 71 3.97 -17.03 -12.08
N PRO A 72 3.72 -18.17 -12.76
CA PRO A 72 3.74 -19.49 -12.11
C PRO A 72 5.13 -19.86 -11.56
N GLU A 73 6.21 -19.30 -12.12
CA GLU A 73 7.57 -19.50 -11.66
C GLU A 73 7.81 -19.04 -10.20
N LEU A 74 6.93 -18.19 -9.66
CA LEU A 74 7.00 -17.77 -8.25
C LEU A 74 6.48 -18.84 -7.28
N MET A 75 5.73 -19.83 -7.77
CA MET A 75 5.21 -20.97 -7.00
C MET A 75 6.15 -22.19 -7.05
N GLU A 76 7.00 -22.28 -8.08
CA GLU A 76 7.93 -23.38 -8.26
C GLU A 76 9.08 -23.23 -7.27
N ASP A 77 9.03 -23.99 -6.20
CA ASP A 77 9.81 -23.86 -4.98
C ASP A 77 11.34 -24.07 -5.14
N ALA A 78 11.79 -24.63 -6.27
CA ALA A 78 13.14 -25.19 -6.37
C ALA A 78 14.26 -24.15 -6.48
N ASP A 79 14.00 -22.96 -7.05
CA ASP A 79 15.08 -22.06 -7.50
C ASP A 79 15.05 -20.64 -6.92
N LEU A 80 14.05 -20.26 -6.13
CA LEU A 80 13.99 -18.93 -5.53
C LEU A 80 14.84 -18.85 -4.26
N ASN A 81 15.77 -17.88 -4.20
CA ASN A 81 16.52 -17.61 -2.99
C ASN A 81 15.63 -17.04 -1.86
N ALA A 82 16.12 -17.09 -0.63
CA ALA A 82 15.35 -16.68 0.54
C ALA A 82 14.92 -15.19 0.50
N ALA A 83 15.73 -14.30 -0.06
CA ALA A 83 15.39 -12.88 -0.20
C ALA A 83 14.22 -12.69 -1.17
N THR A 84 14.22 -13.39 -2.30
CA THR A 84 13.10 -13.36 -3.26
C THR A 84 11.83 -13.95 -2.68
N LYS A 85 11.91 -15.10 -1.97
CA LYS A 85 10.74 -15.68 -1.27
C LYS A 85 10.17 -14.71 -0.23
N SER A 86 11.01 -14.07 0.56
CA SER A 86 10.60 -13.05 1.54
C SER A 86 9.94 -11.85 0.86
N PHE A 87 10.50 -11.38 -0.25
CA PHE A 87 9.94 -10.30 -1.07
C PHE A 87 8.54 -10.67 -1.61
N VAL A 88 8.38 -11.87 -2.18
CA VAL A 88 7.07 -12.33 -2.67
C VAL A 88 6.07 -12.40 -1.54
N ALA A 89 6.42 -12.96 -0.37
CA ALA A 89 5.55 -12.98 0.80
C ALA A 89 5.10 -11.56 1.21
N GLY A 90 6.01 -10.58 1.17
CA GLY A 90 5.69 -9.16 1.36
C GLY A 90 4.77 -8.61 0.27
N TYR A 91 4.99 -8.99 -0.99
CA TYR A 91 4.14 -8.59 -2.11
C TYR A 91 2.68 -9.08 -1.92
N LEU A 92 2.50 -10.31 -1.45
CA LEU A 92 1.18 -10.85 -1.11
C LEU A 92 0.53 -10.05 0.01
N SER A 93 1.30 -9.62 1.03
CA SER A 93 0.81 -8.74 2.11
C SER A 93 0.24 -7.42 1.56
N HIS A 94 0.89 -6.82 0.57
CA HIS A 94 0.36 -5.63 -0.11
C HIS A 94 -0.99 -5.91 -0.77
N LEU A 95 -1.06 -6.96 -1.59
CA LEU A 95 -2.27 -7.27 -2.34
C LEU A 95 -3.49 -7.45 -1.44
N VAL A 96 -3.35 -8.23 -0.35
CA VAL A 96 -4.48 -8.45 0.57
C VAL A 96 -4.83 -7.22 1.40
N THR A 97 -3.85 -6.35 1.67
CA THR A 97 -4.10 -5.06 2.36
C THR A 97 -4.89 -4.11 1.46
N ASP A 98 -4.54 -4.04 0.19
CA ASP A 98 -5.28 -3.27 -0.81
C ASP A 98 -6.71 -3.77 -1.01
N GLU A 99 -6.88 -5.09 -1.11
CA GLU A 99 -8.21 -5.71 -1.20
C GLU A 99 -9.05 -5.37 0.04
N ALA A 100 -8.48 -5.48 1.23
CA ALA A 100 -9.16 -5.12 2.47
C ALA A 100 -9.56 -3.64 2.48
N TRP A 101 -8.69 -2.72 2.03
CA TRP A 101 -9.02 -1.30 1.90
C TRP A 101 -10.19 -1.08 0.94
N ILE A 102 -10.14 -1.68 -0.24
CA ILE A 102 -11.18 -1.54 -1.27
C ILE A 102 -12.54 -1.96 -0.73
N TYR A 103 -12.62 -3.12 -0.08
CA TYR A 103 -13.90 -3.68 0.35
C TYR A 103 -14.41 -3.08 1.67
N GLN A 104 -13.54 -2.80 2.63
CA GLN A 104 -13.94 -2.36 3.95
C GLN A 104 -13.99 -0.84 4.13
N ILE A 105 -13.19 -0.09 3.35
CA ILE A 105 -13.06 1.35 3.50
C ILE A 105 -13.52 2.09 2.25
N TYR A 106 -12.88 1.84 1.09
CA TYR A 106 -13.14 2.65 -0.10
C TYR A 106 -14.60 2.51 -0.59
N ARG A 107 -15.05 1.28 -0.84
CA ARG A 107 -16.41 1.05 -1.40
C ARG A 107 -17.52 1.54 -0.47
N PRO A 108 -17.50 1.24 0.84
CA PRO A 108 -18.57 1.69 1.75
C PRO A 108 -18.60 3.21 1.97
N PHE A 109 -17.42 3.87 2.04
CA PHE A 109 -17.35 5.26 2.47
C PHE A 109 -17.07 6.26 1.35
N PHE A 110 -16.45 5.82 0.24
CA PHE A 110 -16.04 6.69 -0.87
C PHE A 110 -16.49 6.20 -2.24
N GLY A 111 -16.95 4.97 -2.35
CA GLY A 111 -17.38 4.34 -3.61
C GLY A 111 -18.78 4.76 -4.08
N LYS A 112 -19.22 4.11 -5.16
CA LYS A 112 -20.50 4.43 -5.84
C LYS A 112 -21.75 4.29 -4.98
N SER A 113 -21.68 3.50 -3.91
CA SER A 113 -22.82 3.27 -2.98
C SER A 113 -22.68 4.04 -1.66
N SER A 114 -21.68 4.91 -1.55
CA SER A 114 -21.42 5.68 -0.33
C SER A 114 -22.25 6.98 -0.26
N ALA A 115 -22.26 7.60 0.93
CA ALA A 115 -22.90 8.91 1.12
C ALA A 115 -22.29 10.04 0.28
N VAL A 116 -21.06 9.85 -0.22
CA VAL A 116 -20.37 10.80 -1.13
C VAL A 116 -20.42 10.35 -2.59
N SER A 117 -21.27 9.40 -2.92
CA SER A 117 -21.47 8.94 -4.30
C SER A 117 -21.85 10.11 -5.22
N GLY A 118 -21.21 10.17 -6.38
CA GLY A 118 -21.39 11.27 -7.33
C GLY A 118 -20.61 12.56 -6.99
N ASN A 119 -19.96 12.62 -5.82
CA ASN A 119 -19.06 13.72 -5.51
C ASN A 119 -17.75 13.54 -6.30
N PRO A 120 -17.35 14.48 -7.19
CA PRO A 120 -16.10 14.37 -7.95
C PRO A 120 -14.86 14.36 -7.06
N MET A 121 -14.99 14.85 -5.81
CA MET A 121 -13.91 14.89 -4.83
C MET A 121 -13.83 13.63 -3.95
N ALA A 122 -14.72 12.63 -4.10
CA ALA A 122 -14.76 11.45 -3.25
C ALA A 122 -13.41 10.71 -3.18
N ASN A 123 -12.74 10.55 -4.32
CA ASN A 123 -11.42 9.93 -4.38
C ASN A 123 -10.35 10.77 -3.64
N LEU A 124 -10.47 12.09 -3.65
CA LEU A 124 -9.54 12.95 -2.92
C LEU A 124 -9.79 12.89 -1.41
N LEU A 125 -11.05 12.76 -0.99
CA LEU A 125 -11.40 12.52 0.42
C LEU A 125 -10.83 11.19 0.93
N ASP A 126 -10.92 10.12 0.13
CA ASP A 126 -10.23 8.85 0.42
C ASP A 126 -8.72 9.04 0.59
N ARG A 127 -8.07 9.85 -0.26
CA ARG A 127 -6.64 10.18 -0.13
C ARG A 127 -6.31 10.96 1.14
N VAL A 128 -7.19 11.85 1.60
CA VAL A 128 -7.02 12.55 2.89
C VAL A 128 -6.95 11.55 4.04
N LEU A 129 -7.87 10.57 4.07
CA LEU A 129 -7.88 9.52 5.09
C LEU A 129 -6.60 8.68 5.03
N GLN A 130 -6.23 8.23 3.84
CA GLN A 130 -5.01 7.43 3.63
C GLN A 130 -3.77 8.18 4.13
N PHE A 131 -3.65 9.46 3.79
CA PHE A 131 -2.51 10.28 4.22
C PHE A 131 -2.45 10.44 5.74
N GLU A 132 -3.58 10.58 6.42
CA GLU A 132 -3.62 10.67 7.88
C GLU A 132 -3.16 9.36 8.54
N LEU A 133 -3.55 8.22 7.99
CA LEU A 133 -3.10 6.92 8.50
C LEU A 133 -1.59 6.73 8.25
N ASP A 134 -1.10 7.09 7.08
CA ASP A 134 0.34 7.08 6.77
C ASP A 134 1.13 8.01 7.68
N ARG A 135 0.61 9.21 7.92
CA ARG A 135 1.19 10.17 8.86
C ARG A 135 1.29 9.59 10.27
N SER A 136 0.27 8.90 10.72
CA SER A 136 0.25 8.23 12.02
C SER A 136 1.34 7.15 12.14
N GLU A 137 1.56 6.35 11.10
CA GLU A 137 2.65 5.37 11.08
C GLU A 137 4.02 6.06 11.16
N ARG A 138 4.24 7.12 10.38
CA ARG A 138 5.52 7.86 10.38
C ARG A 138 5.84 8.52 11.71
N LEU A 139 4.84 8.86 12.53
CA LEU A 139 5.06 9.39 13.88
C LEU A 139 5.62 8.36 14.85
N ASN A 140 5.49 7.07 14.56
CA ASN A 140 6.13 6.00 15.31
C ASN A 140 7.62 5.87 14.90
N ASN A 141 8.45 6.80 15.40
CA ASN A 141 9.86 6.88 15.07
C ASN A 141 10.62 5.57 15.36
N LYS A 142 10.24 4.84 16.43
CA LYS A 142 10.88 3.57 16.78
C LYS A 142 10.62 2.51 15.70
N LYS A 143 9.35 2.32 15.32
CA LYS A 143 8.95 1.39 14.25
C LYS A 143 9.63 1.76 12.92
N MET A 144 9.54 3.02 12.52
CA MET A 144 10.15 3.49 11.26
C MET A 144 11.68 3.34 11.25
N SER A 145 12.34 3.46 12.40
CA SER A 145 13.79 3.24 12.50
C SER A 145 14.17 1.78 12.30
N VAL A 146 13.42 0.83 12.86
CA VAL A 146 13.63 -0.61 12.66
C VAL A 146 13.45 -0.96 11.18
N ILE A 147 12.30 -0.60 10.60
CA ILE A 147 12.00 -0.85 9.18
C ILE A 147 13.09 -0.28 8.27
N ARG A 148 13.54 0.94 8.54
CA ARG A 148 14.60 1.61 7.74
C ARG A 148 15.93 0.87 7.79
N THR A 149 16.30 0.36 8.96
CA THR A 149 17.54 -0.41 9.11
C THR A 149 17.50 -1.66 8.23
N GLU A 150 16.39 -2.37 8.22
CA GLU A 150 16.19 -3.59 7.44
C GLU A 150 16.06 -3.30 5.92
N LEU A 151 15.51 -2.16 5.52
CA LEU A 151 15.38 -1.79 4.11
C LEU A 151 16.74 -1.53 3.41
N ASN A 152 17.80 -1.32 4.17
CA ASN A 152 19.12 -1.08 3.59
C ASN A 152 19.65 -2.35 2.89
N GLY A 153 19.93 -2.25 1.58
CA GLY A 153 20.34 -3.41 0.77
C GLY A 153 19.23 -4.41 0.42
N SER A 154 17.98 -4.13 0.77
CA SER A 154 16.84 -5.05 0.63
C SER A 154 16.50 -5.48 -0.80
N ALA A 155 17.01 -4.78 -1.82
CA ALA A 155 16.79 -5.08 -3.22
C ALA A 155 17.90 -5.92 -3.86
N ASP A 156 19.06 -6.06 -3.21
CA ASP A 156 20.27 -6.57 -3.87
C ASP A 156 20.15 -8.04 -4.29
N ASP A 157 19.51 -8.88 -3.50
CA ASP A 157 19.34 -10.31 -3.74
C ASP A 157 17.92 -10.69 -4.22
N VAL A 158 17.07 -9.71 -4.51
CA VAL A 158 15.71 -9.96 -4.99
C VAL A 158 15.68 -10.06 -6.50
N THR A 159 15.15 -11.17 -7.02
CA THR A 159 14.97 -11.39 -8.46
C THR A 159 13.55 -11.85 -8.75
N VAL A 160 12.77 -11.03 -9.44
CA VAL A 160 11.43 -11.36 -9.96
C VAL A 160 11.34 -10.95 -11.43
N SER A 161 10.64 -11.75 -12.24
CA SER A 161 10.61 -11.60 -13.71
C SER A 161 9.90 -10.32 -14.17
N PHE A 162 8.92 -9.84 -13.41
CA PHE A 162 8.03 -8.72 -13.78
C PHE A 162 8.47 -7.35 -13.24
N ILE A 163 9.57 -7.27 -12.50
CA ILE A 163 10.14 -6.00 -12.05
C ILE A 163 11.60 -5.92 -12.49
N ASN A 164 11.91 -4.87 -13.25
CA ASN A 164 13.30 -4.62 -13.63
C ASN A 164 14.16 -4.31 -12.39
N PRO A 165 15.32 -4.96 -12.21
CA PRO A 165 16.19 -4.78 -11.03
C PRO A 165 16.58 -3.32 -10.75
N SER A 166 16.87 -2.53 -11.80
CA SER A 166 17.21 -1.11 -11.62
C SER A 166 16.03 -0.28 -11.10
N ASN A 167 14.81 -0.61 -11.51
CA ASN A 167 13.60 0.02 -11.00
C ASN A 167 13.32 -0.41 -9.57
N LEU A 168 13.52 -1.68 -9.22
CA LEU A 168 13.37 -2.16 -7.85
C LEU A 168 14.35 -1.48 -6.89
N LYS A 169 15.60 -1.28 -7.31
CA LYS A 169 16.60 -0.54 -6.53
C LYS A 169 16.17 0.91 -6.29
N ARG A 170 15.76 1.62 -7.34
CA ARG A 170 15.23 3.00 -7.22
C ARG A 170 14.00 3.06 -6.32
N TRP A 171 13.13 2.05 -6.39
CA TRP A 171 11.97 1.94 -5.51
C TRP A 171 12.38 1.74 -4.06
N SER A 172 13.35 0.86 -3.78
CA SER A 172 13.91 0.67 -2.42
C SER A 172 14.45 1.98 -1.84
N GLU A 173 15.21 2.75 -2.62
CA GLU A 173 15.71 4.07 -2.21
C GLU A 173 14.56 5.04 -1.90
N PHE A 174 13.51 5.05 -2.72
CA PHE A 174 12.33 5.88 -2.50
C PHE A 174 11.57 5.48 -1.22
N VAL A 175 11.36 4.17 -1.00
CA VAL A 175 10.70 3.64 0.21
C VAL A 175 11.52 3.99 1.45
N PHE A 176 12.85 3.80 1.39
CA PHE A 176 13.75 4.23 2.46
C PHE A 176 13.57 5.72 2.79
N MET A 177 13.58 6.58 1.76
CA MET A 177 13.37 8.02 1.95
C MET A 177 11.99 8.36 2.51
N ALA A 178 10.95 7.61 2.14
CA ALA A 178 9.60 7.80 2.69
C ALA A 178 9.57 7.60 4.22
N THR A 179 10.36 6.66 4.75
CA THR A 179 10.47 6.42 6.19
C THR A 179 11.25 7.50 6.94
N THR A 180 12.05 8.33 6.25
CA THR A 180 12.85 9.40 6.86
C THR A 180 12.11 10.73 6.94
N ARG A 181 11.14 10.97 6.06
CA ARG A 181 10.43 12.24 5.96
C ARG A 181 9.50 12.44 7.16
N LYS A 182 9.58 13.58 7.79
CA LYS A 182 8.56 14.00 8.76
C LYS A 182 7.23 14.19 8.04
N PRO A 183 6.14 13.61 8.56
CA PRO A 183 4.83 13.79 7.93
C PRO A 183 4.40 15.26 8.06
N ASN A 184 4.03 15.87 6.95
CA ASN A 184 3.48 17.20 6.94
C ASN A 184 2.33 17.30 5.90
N TRP A 185 1.32 18.15 6.17
CA TRP A 185 0.16 18.30 5.31
C TRP A 185 0.44 19.08 4.03
N GLU A 186 1.54 19.80 3.94
CA GLU A 186 1.95 20.48 2.70
C GLU A 186 2.36 19.48 1.63
N ASP A 187 2.99 18.35 2.01
CA ASP A 187 3.28 17.25 1.08
C ASP A 187 1.99 16.70 0.47
N PHE A 188 0.93 16.56 1.30
CA PHE A 188 -0.38 16.15 0.81
C PHE A 188 -1.00 17.21 -0.13
N ARG A 189 -0.93 18.48 0.22
CA ARG A 189 -1.44 19.57 -0.64
C ARG A 189 -0.78 19.51 -2.02
N HIS A 190 0.53 19.37 -2.06
CA HIS A 190 1.27 19.27 -3.31
C HIS A 190 0.89 18.03 -4.14
N PHE A 191 0.68 16.89 -3.47
CA PHE A 191 0.15 15.69 -4.12
C PHE A 191 -1.27 15.93 -4.65
N ALA A 192 -2.15 16.52 -3.87
CA ALA A 192 -3.53 16.77 -4.23
C ALA A 192 -3.66 17.76 -5.41
N GLU A 193 -2.84 18.80 -5.44
CA GLU A 193 -2.78 19.75 -6.58
C GLU A 193 -2.42 19.03 -7.87
N LYS A 194 -1.39 18.16 -7.85
CA LYS A 194 -1.02 17.34 -9.03
C LYS A 194 -2.12 16.36 -9.42
N TYR A 195 -2.74 15.74 -8.44
CA TYR A 195 -3.83 14.79 -8.65
C TYR A 195 -5.05 15.46 -9.30
N LEU A 196 -5.43 16.65 -8.84
CA LEU A 196 -6.53 17.43 -9.40
C LEU A 196 -6.26 17.90 -10.83
N ILE A 197 -5.02 18.33 -11.12
CA ILE A 197 -4.61 18.66 -12.50
C ILE A 197 -4.74 17.44 -13.42
N TRP A 198 -4.39 16.26 -12.93
CA TRP A 198 -4.51 15.01 -13.69
C TRP A 198 -5.98 14.61 -13.90
N MET A 199 -6.85 14.86 -12.92
CA MET A 199 -8.28 14.54 -12.97
C MET A 199 -9.12 15.39 -13.93
N ARG A 200 -8.60 16.43 -14.55
CA ARG A 200 -9.10 17.31 -15.64
C ARG A 200 -10.58 17.75 -15.64
N HIS A 201 -11.45 17.12 -14.84
CA HIS A 201 -12.90 17.37 -14.81
C HIS A 201 -13.38 18.03 -13.52
N ILE A 202 -12.46 18.51 -12.70
CA ILE A 202 -12.77 19.32 -11.52
C ILE A 202 -12.46 20.77 -11.84
N ALA A 203 -13.47 21.62 -11.73
CA ALA A 203 -13.34 23.03 -12.01
C ALA A 203 -12.31 23.70 -11.07
N PRO A 204 -11.53 24.70 -11.56
CA PRO A 204 -10.56 25.42 -10.73
C PRO A 204 -11.15 25.99 -9.44
N GLU A 205 -12.37 26.51 -9.49
CA GLU A 205 -13.09 27.07 -8.35
C GLU A 205 -13.41 26.00 -7.29
N GLU A 206 -13.70 24.77 -7.69
CA GLU A 206 -13.92 23.65 -6.78
C GLU A 206 -12.60 23.22 -6.10
N GLN A 207 -11.49 23.28 -6.85
CA GLN A 207 -10.16 23.01 -6.31
C GLN A 207 -9.77 24.05 -5.25
N GLU A 208 -9.94 25.34 -5.55
CA GLU A 208 -9.69 26.42 -4.61
C GLU A 208 -10.55 26.29 -3.35
N THR A 209 -11.84 26.00 -3.53
CA THR A 209 -12.78 25.77 -2.41
C THR A 209 -12.35 24.58 -1.56
N PHE A 210 -11.85 23.49 -2.17
CA PHE A 210 -11.35 22.35 -1.44
C PHE A 210 -10.17 22.73 -0.55
N PHE A 211 -9.17 23.43 -1.10
CA PHE A 211 -7.99 23.82 -0.31
C PHE A 211 -8.29 24.90 0.73
N ALA A 212 -9.17 25.84 0.44
CA ALA A 212 -9.61 26.85 1.41
C ALA A 212 -10.34 26.24 2.62
N SER A 213 -11.03 25.12 2.41
CA SER A 213 -11.77 24.40 3.46
C SER A 213 -11.07 23.12 3.93
N PHE A 214 -9.76 22.94 3.64
CA PHE A 214 -9.06 21.66 3.80
C PHE A 214 -9.11 21.13 5.24
N ASP A 215 -8.84 21.96 6.24
CA ASP A 215 -8.84 21.51 7.66
C ASP A 215 -10.22 21.01 8.10
N ILE A 216 -11.29 21.71 7.67
CA ILE A 216 -12.67 21.29 7.96
C ILE A 216 -12.97 19.95 7.25
N ARG A 217 -12.56 19.81 5.99
CA ARG A 217 -12.78 18.59 5.21
C ARG A 217 -11.98 17.41 5.79
N ARG A 218 -10.76 17.65 6.23
CA ARG A 218 -9.95 16.63 6.91
C ARG A 218 -10.67 16.10 8.15
N GLU A 219 -11.17 16.99 9.02
CA GLU A 219 -11.92 16.57 10.20
C GLU A 219 -13.20 15.81 9.85
N GLN A 220 -13.91 16.23 8.81
CA GLN A 220 -15.11 15.54 8.33
C GLN A 220 -14.77 14.12 7.86
N VAL A 221 -13.73 13.96 7.04
CA VAL A 221 -13.29 12.66 6.53
C VAL A 221 -12.89 11.71 7.66
N LEU A 222 -12.16 12.21 8.67
CA LEU A 222 -11.77 11.41 9.82
C LEU A 222 -12.96 10.96 10.68
N LYS A 223 -14.08 11.70 10.60
CA LYS A 223 -15.34 11.33 11.27
C LYS A 223 -16.24 10.43 10.40
N MET A 224 -16.05 10.43 9.07
CA MET A 224 -16.86 9.61 8.14
C MET A 224 -16.62 8.12 8.34
N VAL A 225 -15.39 7.71 8.63
CA VAL A 225 -15.03 6.32 8.82
C VAL A 225 -14.87 6.05 10.32
N PRO A 226 -15.72 5.22 10.92
CA PRO A 226 -15.64 4.92 12.34
C PRO A 226 -14.28 4.33 12.72
N GLN A 227 -13.73 4.72 13.87
CA GLN A 227 -12.45 4.22 14.34
C GLN A 227 -12.42 2.70 14.46
N GLU A 228 -13.55 2.10 14.85
CA GLU A 228 -13.70 0.64 14.90
C GLU A 228 -13.51 -0.01 13.52
N GLN A 229 -13.99 0.65 12.46
CA GLN A 229 -13.84 0.16 11.08
C GLN A 229 -12.39 0.24 10.63
N LEU A 230 -11.68 1.32 10.96
CA LEU A 230 -10.24 1.44 10.68
C LEU A 230 -9.42 0.37 11.42
N GLN A 231 -9.78 0.10 12.67
CA GLN A 231 -9.16 -0.97 13.45
C GLN A 231 -9.49 -2.36 12.89
N ALA A 232 -10.73 -2.57 12.43
CA ALA A 232 -11.13 -3.83 11.80
C ALA A 232 -10.36 -4.05 10.49
N PHE A 233 -10.26 -3.04 9.64
CA PHE A 233 -9.42 -3.05 8.44
C PHE A 233 -7.97 -3.45 8.79
N ARG A 234 -7.34 -2.78 9.76
CA ARG A 234 -5.97 -3.07 10.16
C ARG A 234 -5.80 -4.51 10.65
N ARG A 235 -6.67 -4.97 11.56
CA ARG A 235 -6.63 -6.35 12.06
C ARG A 235 -6.78 -7.37 10.92
N GLN A 236 -7.73 -7.14 10.01
CA GLN A 236 -7.98 -8.05 8.89
C GLN A 236 -6.80 -8.07 7.91
N SER A 237 -6.22 -6.91 7.61
CA SER A 237 -5.02 -6.81 6.76
C SER A 237 -3.87 -7.63 7.33
N ILE A 238 -3.59 -7.51 8.63
CA ILE A 238 -2.54 -8.28 9.30
C ILE A 238 -2.84 -9.79 9.26
N VAL A 239 -4.06 -10.19 9.59
CA VAL A 239 -4.45 -11.63 9.56
C VAL A 239 -4.32 -12.20 8.16
N ASN A 240 -4.78 -11.46 7.14
CA ASN A 240 -4.68 -11.90 5.75
C ASN A 240 -3.22 -11.94 5.28
N SER A 241 -2.38 -10.99 5.69
CA SER A 241 -0.94 -10.96 5.37
C SER A 241 -0.22 -12.17 5.96
N VAL A 242 -0.47 -12.49 7.24
CA VAL A 242 0.08 -13.68 7.91
C VAL A 242 -0.36 -14.94 7.19
N LYS A 243 -1.65 -15.06 6.89
CA LYS A 243 -2.21 -16.22 6.17
C LYS A 243 -1.56 -16.40 4.81
N ALA A 244 -1.53 -15.34 3.99
CA ALA A 244 -1.00 -15.41 2.63
C ALA A 244 0.51 -15.75 2.61
N ALA A 245 1.29 -15.13 3.51
CA ALA A 245 2.72 -15.41 3.63
C ALA A 245 2.97 -16.85 4.11
N LYS A 246 2.17 -17.34 5.06
CA LYS A 246 2.28 -18.70 5.56
C LYS A 246 1.97 -19.73 4.47
N GLU A 247 0.84 -19.56 3.76
CA GLU A 247 0.43 -20.45 2.67
C GLU A 247 1.44 -20.47 1.51
N TYR A 248 2.19 -19.39 1.32
CA TYR A 248 3.23 -19.31 0.29
C TYR A 248 4.56 -19.96 0.71
N LEU A 249 4.92 -19.92 1.99
CA LEU A 249 6.22 -20.35 2.48
C LEU A 249 6.24 -21.80 3.01
N GLU A 250 5.08 -22.40 3.26
CA GLU A 250 4.87 -23.80 3.70
C GLU A 250 4.44 -24.70 2.53
#